data_36676f9f03317203c6b08611d7826a1c
#
_entry.id   36676f9f03317203c6b08611d7826a1c
#
_cell.length_a   1.000
_cell.length_b   1.000
_cell.length_c   1.000
_cell.angle_alpha   90.00
_cell.angle_beta   90.00
_cell.angle_gamma   90.00
#
_symmetry.space_group_name_H-M   'P 1'
#
loop_
_entity.id
_entity.type
_entity.pdbx_description
1 polymer ?
#
loop_
_entity_poly.entity_id
_entity_poly.type
_entity_poly.pdbx_seq_one_letter_code
_entity_poly.pdbx_strand_id
1 'polypeptide(L)'
;MKELALPSASQRRWQDMELGMFCHFGMNTFTGKEWGEGTEPASCFNPTAFDADQWARIAKRAGFSYLILTAKHHDGFCLWPTATTDYSVRSSPWRGGQGDVVGETARACEAYGIGFGVYLSPWDRHEPCYSEQEAYDHFYAEQLTELLTGYGPLVEVWFDGAGSEGRTYDWKRMMSLVERYQPDAMRFNMGIPTIRWVGNEDGIAPYPCWNTAESARVSLFTKNMLTWLPETPRWVPAECDVPIREQSWFWRPNEEEKLLSHERLIEIYYGSVGRGCNLLLNLAPDARGLIPEADAGAAIRMMDDIRNRFEAPLETIAGGGDAMTMTFARATRVDHVVLMEDIAYGERIRSYALEAETADGGWMELLRGSAVGHKKIDRFEPVETSALRLRILKREAEPHIRLFSAYCTARDDLNPRI
;
A
#
# COMPACT_ATOMS: atom_id res chain seq x y z
N MET A 1 33.03 -5.59 2.94
CA MET A 1 31.83 -4.82 2.56
C MET A 1 30.68 -5.37 3.37
N LYS A 2 29.81 -4.52 3.92
CA LYS A 2 28.60 -4.96 4.61
C LYS A 2 27.67 -5.58 3.55
N GLU A 3 27.15 -6.77 3.82
CA GLU A 3 26.20 -7.42 2.91
C GLU A 3 24.92 -6.61 2.89
N LEU A 4 24.46 -6.22 1.69
CA LEU A 4 23.21 -5.48 1.52
C LEU A 4 22.03 -6.44 1.58
N ALA A 5 20.95 -6.02 2.24
CA ALA A 5 19.68 -6.73 2.16
C ALA A 5 19.11 -6.63 0.74
N LEU A 6 18.66 -7.76 0.22
CA LEU A 6 18.06 -7.85 -1.11
C LEU A 6 16.61 -8.26 -1.02
N PRO A 7 15.72 -7.73 -1.90
CA PRO A 7 14.34 -8.17 -1.99
C PRO A 7 14.24 -9.58 -2.58
N SER A 8 13.26 -10.35 -2.15
CA SER A 8 12.81 -11.54 -2.86
C SER A 8 12.18 -11.15 -4.21
N ALA A 9 12.01 -12.14 -5.10
CA ALA A 9 11.29 -11.93 -6.35
C ALA A 9 9.84 -11.47 -6.11
N SER A 10 9.16 -12.02 -5.09
CA SER A 10 7.79 -11.65 -4.71
C SER A 10 7.72 -10.21 -4.18
N GLN A 11 8.67 -9.78 -3.34
CA GLN A 11 8.74 -8.39 -2.87
C GLN A 11 8.97 -7.40 -4.01
N ARG A 12 9.80 -7.73 -5.01
CA ARG A 12 9.99 -6.87 -6.18
C ARG A 12 8.70 -6.74 -7.00
N ARG A 13 8.02 -7.88 -7.28
CA ARG A 13 6.72 -7.85 -7.98
C ARG A 13 5.69 -7.01 -7.23
N TRP A 14 5.62 -7.15 -5.90
CA TRP A 14 4.71 -6.36 -5.07
C TRP A 14 5.05 -4.86 -5.10
N GLN A 15 6.33 -4.48 -5.00
CA GLN A 15 6.74 -3.08 -5.12
C GLN A 15 6.43 -2.51 -6.53
N ASP A 16 6.55 -3.31 -7.59
CA ASP A 16 6.18 -2.88 -8.95
C ASP A 16 4.64 -2.70 -9.12
N MET A 17 3.82 -3.23 -8.23
CA MET A 17 2.37 -2.97 -8.20
C MET A 17 2.03 -1.56 -7.71
N GLU A 18 2.83 -0.96 -6.85
CA GLU A 18 2.78 0.43 -6.35
C GLU A 18 1.45 0.85 -5.70
N LEU A 19 0.30 0.49 -6.27
CA LEU A 19 -1.02 1.02 -5.88
C LEU A 19 -2.01 -0.11 -5.64
N GLY A 20 -2.51 -0.22 -4.41
CA GLY A 20 -3.55 -1.14 -3.98
C GLY A 20 -4.83 -0.40 -3.56
N MET A 21 -5.97 -1.07 -3.72
CA MET A 21 -7.26 -0.63 -3.18
C MET A 21 -7.58 -1.44 -1.92
N PHE A 22 -7.79 -0.76 -0.81
CA PHE A 22 -8.32 -1.39 0.39
C PHE A 22 -9.85 -1.29 0.36
N CYS A 23 -10.55 -2.36 0.73
CA CYS A 23 -12.00 -2.40 0.86
C CYS A 23 -12.38 -2.80 2.28
N HIS A 24 -12.65 -1.80 3.14
CA HIS A 24 -13.27 -2.04 4.43
C HIS A 24 -14.78 -2.19 4.24
N PHE A 25 -15.24 -3.42 4.30
CA PHE A 25 -16.64 -3.78 4.20
C PHE A 25 -16.95 -4.88 5.23
N GLY A 26 -18.09 -4.81 5.89
CA GLY A 26 -18.41 -5.77 6.93
C GLY A 26 -19.56 -5.31 7.83
N MET A 27 -19.65 -5.88 9.02
CA MET A 27 -20.69 -5.53 10.01
C MET A 27 -20.68 -4.04 10.32
N ASN A 28 -19.49 -3.44 10.38
CA ASN A 28 -19.31 -2.02 10.72
C ASN A 28 -19.92 -1.05 9.70
N THR A 29 -20.00 -1.45 8.43
CA THR A 29 -20.73 -0.69 7.39
C THR A 29 -22.21 -0.50 7.73
N PHE A 30 -22.83 -1.48 8.41
CA PHE A 30 -24.25 -1.48 8.74
C PHE A 30 -24.56 -0.90 10.11
N THR A 31 -23.57 -0.85 10.99
CA THR A 31 -23.73 -0.36 12.37
C THR A 31 -23.19 1.04 12.58
N GLY A 32 -22.42 1.57 11.61
CA GLY A 32 -21.80 2.89 11.68
C GLY A 32 -20.66 2.99 12.71
N LYS A 33 -20.14 1.85 13.19
CA LYS A 33 -19.01 1.79 14.13
C LYS A 33 -17.72 1.55 13.39
N GLU A 34 -16.60 2.04 13.93
CA GLU A 34 -15.28 1.79 13.35
C GLU A 34 -14.77 0.39 13.68
N TRP A 35 -14.93 -0.03 14.92
CA TRP A 35 -14.39 -1.30 15.39
C TRP A 35 -15.45 -2.37 15.71
N GLY A 36 -16.74 -1.99 15.82
CA GLY A 36 -17.82 -2.88 16.26
C GLY A 36 -17.60 -3.36 17.71
N GLU A 37 -18.50 -4.16 18.21
CA GLU A 37 -18.43 -4.72 19.59
C GLU A 37 -18.37 -6.25 19.61
N GLY A 38 -18.66 -6.91 18.47
CA GLY A 38 -18.74 -8.36 18.38
C GLY A 38 -20.04 -8.94 18.93
N THR A 39 -21.01 -8.08 19.26
CA THR A 39 -22.33 -8.47 19.78
C THR A 39 -23.47 -8.10 18.85
N GLU A 40 -23.14 -7.48 17.73
CA GLU A 40 -24.10 -7.09 16.70
C GLU A 40 -24.77 -8.33 16.08
N PRO A 41 -26.10 -8.35 15.93
CA PRO A 41 -26.77 -9.50 15.30
C PRO A 41 -26.28 -9.71 13.87
N ALA A 42 -26.00 -10.94 13.47
CA ALA A 42 -25.61 -11.27 12.09
C ALA A 42 -26.65 -10.77 11.05
N SER A 43 -27.92 -10.62 11.47
CA SER A 43 -28.99 -10.07 10.64
C SER A 43 -28.81 -8.61 10.24
N CYS A 44 -27.91 -7.86 10.87
CA CYS A 44 -27.57 -6.51 10.45
C CYS A 44 -26.82 -6.51 9.09
N PHE A 45 -26.06 -7.55 8.79
CA PHE A 45 -25.35 -7.67 7.52
C PHE A 45 -26.30 -8.06 6.40
N ASN A 46 -26.76 -7.11 5.59
CA ASN A 46 -27.70 -7.36 4.50
C ASN A 46 -27.53 -6.36 3.34
N PRO A 47 -26.43 -6.42 2.59
CA PRO A 47 -26.25 -5.54 1.43
C PRO A 47 -27.32 -5.79 0.35
N THR A 48 -27.93 -4.71 -0.14
CA THR A 48 -29.11 -4.80 -1.04
C THR A 48 -28.73 -4.92 -2.51
N ALA A 49 -27.49 -4.55 -2.88
CA ALA A 49 -27.03 -4.49 -4.27
C ALA A 49 -25.54 -4.85 -4.40
N PHE A 50 -25.05 -5.75 -3.55
CA PHE A 50 -23.64 -6.15 -3.56
C PHE A 50 -23.19 -6.56 -4.96
N ASP A 51 -22.10 -5.94 -5.43
CA ASP A 51 -21.52 -6.14 -6.76
C ASP A 51 -19.96 -6.05 -6.69
N ALA A 52 -19.32 -7.21 -6.55
CA ALA A 52 -17.87 -7.33 -6.55
C ALA A 52 -17.25 -6.94 -7.91
N ASP A 53 -17.97 -7.12 -9.00
CA ASP A 53 -17.55 -6.67 -10.33
C ASP A 53 -17.40 -5.15 -10.40
N GLN A 54 -18.32 -4.40 -9.74
CA GLN A 54 -18.20 -2.95 -9.63
C GLN A 54 -16.92 -2.55 -8.91
N TRP A 55 -16.54 -3.25 -7.83
CA TRP A 55 -15.31 -2.97 -7.10
C TRP A 55 -14.07 -3.20 -7.97
N ALA A 56 -13.99 -4.37 -8.61
CA ALA A 56 -12.86 -4.72 -9.47
C ALA A 56 -12.76 -3.80 -10.70
N ARG A 57 -13.90 -3.42 -11.29
CA ARG A 57 -13.96 -2.48 -12.42
C ARG A 57 -13.46 -1.09 -12.04
N ILE A 58 -13.85 -0.58 -10.85
CA ILE A 58 -13.35 0.69 -10.32
C ILE A 58 -11.85 0.60 -10.07
N ALA A 59 -11.39 -0.45 -9.39
CA ALA A 59 -9.97 -0.68 -9.16
C ALA A 59 -9.17 -0.67 -10.47
N LYS A 60 -9.62 -1.41 -11.48
CA LYS A 60 -8.98 -1.44 -12.81
C LYS A 60 -8.97 -0.07 -13.47
N ARG A 61 -10.09 0.65 -13.46
CA ARG A 61 -10.22 1.98 -14.11
C ARG A 61 -9.34 3.03 -13.41
N ALA A 62 -9.28 3.00 -12.08
CA ALA A 62 -8.41 3.87 -11.30
C ALA A 62 -6.93 3.43 -11.36
N GLY A 63 -6.61 2.24 -11.90
CA GLY A 63 -5.24 1.77 -12.05
C GLY A 63 -4.64 1.12 -10.81
N PHE A 64 -5.49 0.66 -9.89
CA PHE A 64 -5.06 -0.20 -8.81
C PHE A 64 -4.60 -1.55 -9.36
N SER A 65 -3.49 -2.06 -8.86
CA SER A 65 -2.90 -3.33 -9.28
C SER A 65 -3.39 -4.50 -8.43
N TYR A 66 -3.84 -4.24 -7.21
CA TYR A 66 -4.38 -5.23 -6.28
C TYR A 66 -5.49 -4.64 -5.41
N LEU A 67 -6.28 -5.52 -4.80
CA LEU A 67 -7.36 -5.20 -3.87
C LEU A 67 -7.21 -6.07 -2.62
N ILE A 68 -7.25 -5.44 -1.45
CA ILE A 68 -7.29 -6.11 -0.14
C ILE A 68 -8.70 -5.97 0.43
N LEU A 69 -9.33 -7.10 0.83
CA LEU A 69 -10.64 -7.11 1.46
C LEU A 69 -10.52 -7.44 2.94
N THR A 70 -11.20 -6.68 3.80
CA THR A 70 -11.38 -7.05 5.21
C THR A 70 -12.28 -8.29 5.33
N ALA A 71 -11.69 -9.49 5.22
CA ALA A 71 -12.46 -10.73 5.32
C ALA A 71 -13.09 -10.91 6.71
N LYS A 72 -12.39 -10.50 7.76
CA LYS A 72 -12.88 -10.39 9.15
C LYS A 72 -12.22 -9.18 9.80
N HIS A 73 -13.01 -8.22 10.32
CA HIS A 73 -12.52 -7.11 11.12
C HIS A 73 -12.58 -7.44 12.63
N HIS A 74 -12.29 -6.50 13.51
CA HIS A 74 -12.21 -6.68 14.97
C HIS A 74 -13.51 -7.14 15.63
N ASP A 75 -14.67 -6.85 15.00
CA ASP A 75 -15.97 -7.34 15.46
C ASP A 75 -16.13 -8.86 15.36
N GLY A 76 -15.28 -9.56 14.60
CA GLY A 76 -15.27 -11.00 14.43
C GLY A 76 -16.22 -11.53 13.35
N PHE A 77 -17.00 -10.67 12.66
CA PHE A 77 -17.91 -11.11 11.61
C PHE A 77 -17.15 -11.55 10.34
N CYS A 78 -17.37 -12.79 9.93
CA CYS A 78 -16.68 -13.36 8.77
C CYS A 78 -17.47 -13.15 7.48
N LEU A 79 -16.84 -12.55 6.47
CA LEU A 79 -17.44 -12.30 5.16
C LEU A 79 -17.43 -13.51 4.21
N TRP A 80 -17.01 -14.68 4.68
CA TRP A 80 -17.03 -15.95 3.97
C TRP A 80 -17.79 -17.00 4.80
N PRO A 81 -18.28 -18.07 4.18
CA PRO A 81 -19.04 -19.12 4.87
C PRO A 81 -18.11 -20.04 5.68
N THR A 82 -17.38 -19.47 6.64
CA THR A 82 -16.45 -20.20 7.52
C THR A 82 -17.11 -21.36 8.24
N ALA A 83 -16.33 -22.44 8.50
CA ALA A 83 -16.76 -23.53 9.34
C ALA A 83 -16.49 -23.31 10.84
N THR A 84 -15.72 -22.25 11.20
CA THR A 84 -15.20 -22.07 12.55
C THR A 84 -16.18 -21.37 13.49
N THR A 85 -17.08 -20.55 12.96
CA THR A 85 -18.06 -19.78 13.75
C THR A 85 -19.37 -19.60 12.99
N ASP A 86 -20.46 -19.42 13.72
CA ASP A 86 -21.76 -19.01 13.14
C ASP A 86 -21.84 -17.50 12.91
N TYR A 87 -20.91 -16.71 13.47
CA TYR A 87 -20.86 -15.25 13.28
C TYR A 87 -20.27 -14.88 11.92
N SER A 88 -21.04 -15.14 10.88
CA SER A 88 -20.62 -15.02 9.49
C SER A 88 -21.79 -14.74 8.54
N VAL A 89 -21.50 -14.53 7.28
CA VAL A 89 -22.50 -14.40 6.21
C VAL A 89 -23.51 -15.56 6.19
N ARG A 90 -23.17 -16.74 6.70
CA ARG A 90 -24.10 -17.90 6.79
C ARG A 90 -25.29 -17.64 7.70
N SER A 91 -25.13 -16.83 8.75
CA SER A 91 -26.17 -16.49 9.69
C SER A 91 -26.88 -15.15 9.37
N SER A 92 -26.47 -14.48 8.29
CA SER A 92 -27.11 -13.26 7.82
C SER A 92 -28.31 -13.58 6.91
N PRO A 93 -29.29 -12.65 6.77
CA PRO A 93 -30.38 -12.80 5.81
C PRO A 93 -29.90 -12.61 4.36
N TRP A 94 -28.70 -12.07 4.16
CA TRP A 94 -28.16 -11.80 2.85
C TRP A 94 -28.06 -13.11 2.03
N ARG A 95 -28.73 -13.13 0.87
CA ARG A 95 -28.81 -14.31 -0.02
C ARG A 95 -29.24 -15.59 0.71
N GLY A 96 -30.02 -15.47 1.78
CA GLY A 96 -30.46 -16.62 2.58
C GLY A 96 -29.32 -17.39 3.25
N GLY A 97 -28.23 -16.71 3.62
CA GLY A 97 -27.06 -17.30 4.25
C GLY A 97 -26.10 -18.06 3.30
N GLN A 98 -26.28 -17.91 1.98
CA GLN A 98 -25.45 -18.57 0.96
C GLN A 98 -24.46 -17.64 0.27
N GLY A 99 -24.33 -16.40 0.76
CA GLY A 99 -23.38 -15.44 0.20
C GLY A 99 -21.95 -15.74 0.60
N ASP A 100 -21.01 -15.31 -0.25
CA ASP A 100 -19.56 -15.38 -0.02
C ASP A 100 -18.90 -14.14 -0.63
N VAL A 101 -18.76 -13.09 0.19
CA VAL A 101 -18.18 -11.82 -0.25
C VAL A 101 -16.72 -12.03 -0.68
N VAL A 102 -15.96 -12.82 0.07
CA VAL A 102 -14.54 -13.09 -0.22
C VAL A 102 -14.40 -13.81 -1.57
N GLY A 103 -15.19 -14.85 -1.79
CA GLY A 103 -15.15 -15.63 -3.03
C GLY A 103 -15.61 -14.83 -4.26
N GLU A 104 -16.63 -13.99 -4.10
CA GLU A 104 -17.10 -13.13 -5.21
C GLU A 104 -16.07 -12.06 -5.55
N THR A 105 -15.44 -11.45 -4.54
CA THR A 105 -14.39 -10.45 -4.75
C THR A 105 -13.14 -11.07 -5.39
N ALA A 106 -12.72 -12.26 -4.94
CA ALA A 106 -11.58 -12.98 -5.53
C ALA A 106 -11.80 -13.27 -7.03
N ARG A 107 -12.99 -13.79 -7.40
CA ARG A 107 -13.35 -14.04 -8.81
C ARG A 107 -13.41 -12.77 -9.64
N ALA A 108 -13.97 -11.69 -9.09
CA ALA A 108 -13.99 -10.41 -9.78
C ALA A 108 -12.57 -9.87 -10.02
N CYS A 109 -11.70 -9.91 -9.02
CA CYS A 109 -10.29 -9.52 -9.16
C CYS A 109 -9.58 -10.33 -10.25
N GLU A 110 -9.75 -11.65 -10.29
CA GLU A 110 -9.20 -12.52 -11.33
C GLU A 110 -9.70 -12.12 -12.73
N ALA A 111 -11.01 -11.89 -12.88
CA ALA A 111 -11.62 -11.52 -14.16
C ALA A 111 -11.09 -10.19 -14.71
N TYR A 112 -10.75 -9.24 -13.85
CA TYR A 112 -10.20 -7.93 -14.23
C TYR A 112 -8.66 -7.91 -14.25
N GLY A 113 -7.99 -9.01 -13.91
CA GLY A 113 -6.52 -9.07 -13.83
C GLY A 113 -5.95 -8.18 -12.73
N ILE A 114 -6.62 -8.14 -11.58
CA ILE A 114 -6.22 -7.43 -10.35
C ILE A 114 -5.81 -8.48 -9.34
N GLY A 115 -4.68 -8.27 -8.64
CA GLY A 115 -4.27 -9.12 -7.54
C GLY A 115 -5.27 -9.05 -6.40
N PHE A 116 -5.52 -10.19 -5.74
CA PHE A 116 -6.42 -10.25 -4.58
C PHE A 116 -5.63 -10.53 -3.31
N GLY A 117 -6.00 -9.87 -2.22
CA GLY A 117 -5.46 -10.11 -0.89
C GLY A 117 -6.55 -10.02 0.18
N VAL A 118 -6.24 -10.52 1.36
CA VAL A 118 -7.18 -10.58 2.47
C VAL A 118 -6.60 -9.96 3.73
N TYR A 119 -7.44 -9.21 4.44
CA TYR A 119 -7.19 -8.79 5.81
C TYR A 119 -7.94 -9.73 6.75
N LEU A 120 -7.24 -10.26 7.74
CA LEU A 120 -7.82 -11.08 8.80
C LEU A 120 -7.37 -10.52 10.15
N SER A 121 -8.29 -9.85 10.86
CA SER A 121 -7.99 -9.29 12.19
C SER A 121 -7.57 -10.38 13.17
N PRO A 122 -6.39 -10.26 13.81
CA PRO A 122 -6.03 -11.13 14.93
C PRO A 122 -6.86 -10.84 16.18
N TRP A 123 -7.24 -9.58 16.40
CA TRP A 123 -8.16 -9.22 17.47
C TRP A 123 -9.59 -9.62 17.08
N ASP A 124 -10.27 -10.32 18.00
CA ASP A 124 -11.62 -10.80 17.80
C ASP A 124 -12.47 -10.50 19.03
N ARG A 125 -13.46 -9.63 18.87
CA ARG A 125 -14.33 -9.19 19.96
C ARG A 125 -15.55 -10.08 20.15
N HIS A 126 -15.80 -11.00 19.22
CA HIS A 126 -16.92 -11.91 19.25
C HIS A 126 -16.56 -13.27 19.85
N GLU A 127 -15.39 -13.80 19.47
CA GLU A 127 -15.04 -15.19 19.76
C GLU A 127 -14.81 -15.43 21.28
N PRO A 128 -15.61 -16.28 21.94
CA PRO A 128 -15.47 -16.50 23.39
C PRO A 128 -14.10 -17.01 23.81
N CYS A 129 -13.45 -17.84 22.98
CA CYS A 129 -12.13 -18.37 23.33
C CYS A 129 -10.99 -17.37 23.11
N TYR A 130 -11.28 -16.13 22.71
CA TYR A 130 -10.25 -15.10 22.50
C TYR A 130 -9.35 -14.88 23.73
N SER A 131 -9.89 -15.00 24.94
CA SER A 131 -9.12 -14.89 26.17
C SER A 131 -8.16 -16.06 26.44
N GLU A 132 -8.35 -17.19 25.77
CA GLU A 132 -7.57 -18.43 25.93
C GLU A 132 -6.59 -18.55 24.76
N GLN A 133 -5.30 -18.33 25.02
CA GLN A 133 -4.30 -18.20 23.95
C GLN A 133 -4.27 -19.40 22.99
N GLU A 134 -4.12 -20.62 23.53
CA GLU A 134 -3.96 -21.83 22.70
C GLU A 134 -5.23 -22.14 21.90
N ALA A 135 -6.40 -21.99 22.51
CA ALA A 135 -7.69 -22.22 21.86
C ALA A 135 -7.90 -21.23 20.72
N TYR A 136 -7.63 -19.94 20.98
CA TYR A 136 -7.79 -18.92 19.95
C TYR A 136 -6.74 -19.04 18.84
N ASP A 137 -5.49 -19.36 19.16
CA ASP A 137 -4.45 -19.57 18.14
C ASP A 137 -4.84 -20.74 17.20
N HIS A 138 -5.55 -21.76 17.73
CA HIS A 138 -6.09 -22.84 16.90
C HIS A 138 -7.22 -22.34 16.00
N PHE A 139 -8.21 -21.68 16.58
CA PHE A 139 -9.35 -21.08 15.88
C PHE A 139 -8.90 -20.12 14.76
N TYR A 140 -7.97 -19.21 15.08
CA TYR A 140 -7.45 -18.24 14.11
C TYR A 140 -6.67 -18.93 12.98
N ALA A 141 -5.89 -19.97 13.29
CA ALA A 141 -5.17 -20.75 12.30
C ALA A 141 -6.11 -21.50 11.34
N GLU A 142 -7.26 -21.97 11.82
CA GLU A 142 -8.27 -22.58 10.96
C GLU A 142 -8.89 -21.56 10.00
N GLN A 143 -9.31 -20.39 10.49
CA GLN A 143 -9.81 -19.30 9.66
C GLN A 143 -8.78 -18.85 8.62
N LEU A 144 -7.53 -18.67 9.03
CA LEU A 144 -6.44 -18.33 8.13
C LEU A 144 -6.26 -19.42 7.05
N THR A 145 -6.32 -20.68 7.42
CA THR A 145 -6.17 -21.80 6.48
C THR A 145 -7.30 -21.82 5.44
N GLU A 146 -8.55 -21.57 5.85
CA GLU A 146 -9.69 -21.46 4.92
C GLU A 146 -9.42 -20.38 3.86
N LEU A 147 -8.97 -19.18 4.31
CA LEU A 147 -8.68 -18.07 3.40
C LEU A 147 -7.49 -18.35 2.48
N LEU A 148 -6.42 -18.96 3.00
CA LEU A 148 -5.23 -19.28 2.22
C LEU A 148 -5.44 -20.37 1.16
N THR A 149 -6.46 -21.22 1.32
CA THR A 149 -6.67 -22.39 0.44
C THR A 149 -7.94 -22.30 -0.42
N GLY A 150 -8.89 -21.44 -0.05
CA GLY A 150 -10.21 -21.39 -0.67
C GLY A 150 -10.37 -20.40 -1.83
N TYR A 151 -9.48 -19.43 -1.99
CA TYR A 151 -9.75 -18.24 -2.80
C TYR A 151 -8.70 -17.90 -3.86
N GLY A 152 -7.92 -18.89 -4.26
CA GLY A 152 -6.89 -18.75 -5.29
C GLY A 152 -5.61 -18.08 -4.78
N PRO A 153 -4.74 -17.59 -5.68
CA PRO A 153 -3.50 -16.95 -5.30
C PRO A 153 -3.74 -15.58 -4.65
N LEU A 154 -3.09 -15.37 -3.50
CA LEU A 154 -3.14 -14.11 -2.78
C LEU A 154 -1.87 -13.29 -3.02
N VAL A 155 -2.00 -11.99 -3.22
CA VAL A 155 -0.85 -11.07 -3.29
C VAL A 155 -0.36 -10.67 -1.91
N GLU A 156 -1.28 -10.62 -0.93
CA GLU A 156 -0.99 -10.14 0.41
C GLU A 156 -1.97 -10.71 1.43
N VAL A 157 -1.44 -10.99 2.63
CA VAL A 157 -2.22 -11.28 3.84
C VAL A 157 -1.94 -10.18 4.86
N TRP A 158 -2.97 -9.44 5.20
CA TRP A 158 -2.90 -8.26 6.05
C TRP A 158 -3.27 -8.61 7.50
N PHE A 159 -2.33 -8.46 8.42
CA PHE A 159 -2.49 -8.73 9.85
C PHE A 159 -2.45 -7.42 10.63
N ASP A 160 -3.59 -7.01 11.15
CA ASP A 160 -3.70 -5.82 11.99
C ASP A 160 -3.21 -6.09 13.41
N GLY A 161 -2.53 -5.15 13.99
CA GLY A 161 -2.10 -5.23 15.39
C GLY A 161 -3.00 -4.45 16.35
N ALA A 162 -3.92 -3.63 15.86
CA ALA A 162 -4.80 -2.81 16.69
C ALA A 162 -5.63 -3.68 17.66
N GLY A 163 -5.77 -3.22 18.90
CA GLY A 163 -6.48 -3.94 19.96
C GLY A 163 -5.78 -5.19 20.48
N SER A 164 -4.57 -5.48 20.01
CA SER A 164 -3.79 -6.66 20.41
C SER A 164 -2.69 -6.36 21.43
N GLU A 165 -2.70 -5.18 22.05
CA GLU A 165 -1.69 -4.77 23.03
C GLU A 165 -1.62 -5.74 24.20
N GLY A 166 -0.43 -6.28 24.41
CA GLY A 166 -0.17 -7.23 25.51
C GLY A 166 -0.60 -8.67 25.23
N ARG A 167 -1.22 -8.93 24.06
CA ARG A 167 -1.56 -10.30 23.67
C ARG A 167 -0.41 -10.95 22.90
N THR A 168 -0.18 -12.23 23.18
CA THR A 168 0.75 -13.08 22.45
C THR A 168 -0.05 -14.01 21.52
N TYR A 169 0.39 -14.14 20.28
CA TYR A 169 -0.15 -15.09 19.29
C TYR A 169 0.97 -16.04 18.84
N ASP A 170 0.61 -17.24 18.42
CA ASP A 170 1.56 -18.18 17.78
C ASP A 170 1.86 -17.74 16.34
N TRP A 171 2.54 -16.58 16.20
CA TRP A 171 2.94 -16.06 14.88
C TRP A 171 3.79 -17.06 14.10
N LYS A 172 4.57 -17.92 14.75
CA LYS A 172 5.35 -18.92 14.05
C LYS A 172 4.45 -19.89 13.28
N ARG A 173 3.37 -20.34 13.92
CA ARG A 173 2.35 -21.18 13.27
C ARG A 173 1.68 -20.42 12.13
N MET A 174 1.21 -19.20 12.36
CA MET A 174 0.51 -18.40 11.35
C MET A 174 1.39 -18.16 10.12
N MET A 175 2.63 -17.73 10.33
CA MET A 175 3.58 -17.50 9.23
C MET A 175 3.90 -18.77 8.46
N SER A 176 4.01 -19.93 9.14
CA SER A 176 4.24 -21.21 8.47
C SER A 176 3.08 -21.65 7.57
N LEU A 177 1.82 -21.31 7.95
CA LEU A 177 0.66 -21.55 7.10
C LEU A 177 0.71 -20.69 5.82
N VAL A 178 1.02 -19.39 5.96
CA VAL A 178 1.16 -18.51 4.78
C VAL A 178 2.29 -19.01 3.88
N GLU A 179 3.45 -19.34 4.43
CA GLU A 179 4.59 -19.87 3.65
C GLU A 179 4.25 -21.19 2.92
N ARG A 180 3.43 -22.03 3.54
CA ARG A 180 3.04 -23.32 2.98
C ARG A 180 2.03 -23.17 1.83
N TYR A 181 1.00 -22.34 2.01
CA TYR A 181 -0.14 -22.29 1.08
C TYR A 181 -0.06 -21.13 0.10
N GLN A 182 0.60 -20.02 0.48
CA GLN A 182 0.73 -18.80 -0.32
C GLN A 182 2.17 -18.24 -0.23
N PRO A 183 3.19 -18.99 -0.71
CA PRO A 183 4.60 -18.64 -0.53
C PRO A 183 4.99 -17.31 -1.18
N ASP A 184 4.24 -16.85 -2.17
CA ASP A 184 4.46 -15.59 -2.89
C ASP A 184 3.70 -14.40 -2.28
N ALA A 185 2.74 -14.65 -1.37
CA ALA A 185 1.97 -13.58 -0.73
C ALA A 185 2.83 -12.75 0.23
N MET A 186 2.64 -11.43 0.20
CA MET A 186 3.23 -10.55 1.19
C MET A 186 2.52 -10.75 2.55
N ARG A 187 3.31 -10.61 3.62
CA ARG A 187 2.85 -10.69 5.01
C ARG A 187 3.01 -9.33 5.64
N PHE A 188 1.87 -8.68 5.89
CA PHE A 188 1.88 -7.33 6.43
C PHE A 188 2.12 -7.34 7.95
N ASN A 189 3.07 -6.57 8.37
CA ASN A 189 3.32 -6.00 9.68
C ASN A 189 3.55 -6.97 10.86
N MET A 190 2.72 -7.99 11.07
CA MET A 190 2.80 -8.84 12.27
C MET A 190 3.63 -10.11 12.06
N GLY A 191 4.09 -10.72 13.15
CA GLY A 191 4.89 -11.94 13.12
C GLY A 191 6.30 -11.72 12.54
N ILE A 192 6.62 -12.42 11.46
CA ILE A 192 7.83 -12.21 10.66
C ILE A 192 7.40 -11.62 9.32
N PRO A 193 7.21 -10.31 9.24
CA PRO A 193 6.63 -9.66 8.07
C PRO A 193 7.61 -9.62 6.90
N THR A 194 7.06 -9.58 5.68
CA THR A 194 7.78 -9.31 4.44
C THR A 194 7.58 -7.89 3.95
N ILE A 195 6.56 -7.22 4.43
CA ILE A 195 6.25 -5.80 4.25
C ILE A 195 5.83 -5.21 5.59
N ARG A 196 5.90 -3.90 5.74
CA ARG A 196 5.61 -3.24 7.01
C ARG A 196 4.66 -2.06 6.85
N TRP A 197 3.96 -1.76 7.92
CA TRP A 197 3.24 -0.51 8.06
C TRP A 197 4.20 0.69 8.06
N VAL A 198 3.81 1.79 7.40
CA VAL A 198 4.62 3.02 7.37
C VAL A 198 4.65 3.75 8.72
N GLY A 199 3.71 3.43 9.63
CA GLY A 199 3.64 3.97 10.98
C GLY A 199 2.65 5.12 11.17
N ASN A 200 1.80 5.39 10.21
CA ASN A 200 0.70 6.36 10.26
C ASN A 200 -0.37 5.99 9.24
N GLU A 201 -1.55 6.57 9.37
CA GLU A 201 -2.70 6.40 8.47
C GLU A 201 -2.94 7.65 7.58
N ASP A 202 -1.91 8.47 7.41
CA ASP A 202 -1.98 9.69 6.61
C ASP A 202 -1.68 9.43 5.13
N GLY A 203 -1.26 8.21 4.78
CA GLY A 203 -0.79 7.85 3.45
C GLY A 203 0.56 8.47 3.08
N ILE A 204 1.33 8.93 4.07
CA ILE A 204 2.59 9.66 3.86
C ILE A 204 3.75 8.93 4.55
N ALA A 205 4.69 8.46 3.76
CA ALA A 205 5.93 7.90 4.27
C ALA A 205 6.86 8.99 4.83
N PRO A 206 7.60 8.72 5.92
CA PRO A 206 8.71 9.60 6.33
C PRO A 206 9.77 9.67 5.22
N TYR A 207 10.61 10.71 5.23
CA TYR A 207 11.72 10.77 4.31
C TYR A 207 13.03 11.03 5.07
N PRO A 208 14.07 10.22 4.85
CA PRO A 208 14.13 9.04 3.98
C PRO A 208 13.27 7.87 4.49
N CYS A 209 12.70 7.08 3.56
CA CYS A 209 12.03 5.83 3.87
C CYS A 209 12.83 4.67 3.25
N TRP A 210 13.54 3.92 4.09
CA TRP A 210 14.38 2.82 3.64
C TRP A 210 13.57 1.52 3.52
N ASN A 211 13.86 0.72 2.49
CA ASN A 211 13.26 -0.61 2.32
C ASN A 211 13.86 -1.66 3.26
N THR A 212 14.87 -1.29 4.03
CA THR A 212 15.58 -2.22 4.91
C THR A 212 15.25 -1.96 6.36
N ALA A 213 14.90 -3.03 7.09
CA ALA A 213 14.58 -3.00 8.52
C ALA A 213 15.05 -4.25 9.23
N GLU A 214 15.17 -4.18 10.55
CA GLU A 214 15.18 -5.36 11.39
C GLU A 214 13.71 -5.80 11.62
N SER A 215 13.29 -6.91 10.98
CA SER A 215 11.89 -7.33 10.98
C SER A 215 11.34 -7.62 12.39
N ALA A 216 12.19 -7.99 13.35
CA ALA A 216 11.78 -8.19 14.74
C ALA A 216 11.36 -6.88 15.46
N ARG A 217 11.70 -5.72 14.89
CA ARG A 217 11.28 -4.40 15.40
C ARG A 217 10.10 -3.82 14.65
N VAL A 218 9.64 -4.48 13.59
CA VAL A 218 8.45 -4.03 12.87
C VAL A 218 7.23 -4.32 13.72
N SER A 219 6.45 -3.29 14.02
CA SER A 219 5.26 -3.37 14.86
C SER A 219 4.31 -2.23 14.50
N LEU A 220 3.01 -2.49 14.60
CA LEU A 220 1.98 -1.47 14.43
C LEU A 220 2.17 -0.26 15.36
N PHE A 221 2.76 -0.47 16.54
CA PHE A 221 2.95 0.60 17.53
C PHE A 221 4.19 1.46 17.28
N THR A 222 5.02 1.13 16.29
CA THR A 222 6.22 1.88 15.96
C THR A 222 5.91 2.91 14.89
N LYS A 223 5.64 4.14 15.31
CA LYS A 223 5.31 5.25 14.41
C LYS A 223 6.52 5.77 13.66
N ASN A 224 6.32 6.21 12.39
CA ASN A 224 7.33 6.82 11.52
C ASN A 224 8.62 6.01 11.44
N MET A 225 8.49 4.71 11.25
CA MET A 225 9.61 3.79 11.20
C MET A 225 10.59 4.12 10.08
N LEU A 226 11.86 4.01 10.43
CA LEU A 226 12.98 3.86 9.51
C LEU A 226 13.37 5.10 8.72
N THR A 227 13.61 6.16 9.45
CA THR A 227 14.53 7.21 9.01
C THR A 227 16.02 6.82 9.18
N TRP A 228 16.30 5.64 9.73
CA TRP A 228 17.62 5.09 10.01
C TRP A 228 17.77 3.64 9.51
N LEU A 229 18.99 3.25 9.14
CA LEU A 229 19.29 1.90 8.70
C LEU A 229 19.62 1.02 9.92
N PRO A 230 19.04 -0.19 10.02
CA PRO A 230 19.33 -1.12 11.12
C PRO A 230 20.70 -1.77 10.97
N GLU A 231 21.21 -2.31 12.08
CA GLU A 231 22.51 -3.03 12.10
C GLU A 231 22.44 -4.35 11.32
N THR A 232 21.31 -5.04 11.38
CA THR A 232 21.04 -6.29 10.64
C THR A 232 19.89 -6.07 9.67
N PRO A 233 20.17 -5.55 8.48
CA PRO A 233 19.10 -5.18 7.56
C PRO A 233 18.46 -6.41 6.92
N ARG A 234 17.13 -6.40 6.89
CA ARG A 234 16.30 -7.24 6.03
C ARG A 234 15.51 -6.35 5.09
N TRP A 235 15.18 -6.85 3.90
CA TRP A 235 14.30 -6.14 2.99
C TRP A 235 12.86 -6.25 3.47
N VAL A 236 12.27 -5.13 3.90
CA VAL A 236 10.91 -5.05 4.42
C VAL A 236 10.32 -3.70 3.97
N PRO A 237 9.90 -3.58 2.69
CA PRO A 237 9.39 -2.32 2.16
C PRO A 237 8.11 -1.91 2.88
N ALA A 238 7.84 -0.60 2.86
CA ALA A 238 6.68 -0.04 3.54
C ALA A 238 5.45 0.01 2.65
N GLU A 239 4.29 -0.15 3.28
CA GLU A 239 2.98 0.20 2.75
C GLU A 239 2.41 1.39 3.50
N CYS A 240 1.83 2.33 2.75
CA CYS A 240 1.13 3.51 3.25
C CYS A 240 -0.37 3.28 3.04
N ASP A 241 -1.07 2.97 4.10
CA ASP A 241 -2.52 2.84 4.11
C ASP A 241 -3.19 4.18 4.50
N VAL A 242 -4.30 4.49 3.86
CA VAL A 242 -5.06 5.71 4.12
C VAL A 242 -6.49 5.58 3.63
N PRO A 243 -7.51 6.01 4.42
CA PRO A 243 -8.87 6.07 3.92
C PRO A 243 -9.07 7.28 2.99
N ILE A 244 -9.85 7.09 1.90
CA ILE A 244 -10.19 8.17 0.99
C ILE A 244 -11.13 9.21 1.64
N ARG A 245 -11.82 8.83 2.72
CA ARG A 245 -12.60 9.71 3.60
C ARG A 245 -11.86 9.86 4.91
N GLU A 246 -11.50 11.06 5.27
CA GLU A 246 -10.69 11.37 6.43
C GLU A 246 -11.18 10.67 7.70
N GLN A 247 -10.30 9.89 8.36
CA GLN A 247 -10.55 9.14 9.58
C GLN A 247 -11.72 8.13 9.52
N SER A 248 -12.12 7.66 8.33
CA SER A 248 -13.24 6.73 8.16
C SER A 248 -12.82 5.52 7.34
N TRP A 249 -12.49 4.41 8.03
CA TRP A 249 -12.17 3.16 7.36
C TRP A 249 -13.42 2.48 6.79
N PHE A 250 -14.53 2.47 7.53
CA PHE A 250 -15.82 2.01 7.05
C PHE A 250 -16.67 3.17 6.55
N TRP A 251 -17.48 2.90 5.52
CA TRP A 251 -18.44 3.87 5.04
C TRP A 251 -19.50 4.20 6.08
N ARG A 252 -19.87 5.48 6.16
CA ARG A 252 -20.98 5.98 6.98
C ARG A 252 -21.81 6.96 6.17
N PRO A 253 -23.15 7.01 6.44
CA PRO A 253 -24.01 7.99 5.77
C PRO A 253 -23.66 9.42 6.21
N ASN A 254 -23.85 10.38 5.30
CA ASN A 254 -23.68 11.81 5.54
C ASN A 254 -22.23 12.20 5.95
N GLU A 255 -21.23 11.53 5.40
CA GLU A 255 -19.82 11.85 5.56
C GLU A 255 -19.12 12.18 4.22
N GLU A 256 -19.88 12.73 3.26
CA GLU A 256 -19.38 13.11 1.95
C GLU A 256 -18.33 14.24 2.04
N GLU A 257 -18.44 15.11 3.04
CA GLU A 257 -17.49 16.20 3.30
C GLU A 257 -16.12 15.72 3.79
N LYS A 258 -16.02 14.46 4.24
CA LYS A 258 -14.74 13.84 4.61
C LYS A 258 -13.94 13.34 3.41
N LEU A 259 -14.51 13.33 2.21
CA LEU A 259 -13.80 12.94 1.00
C LEU A 259 -12.59 13.85 0.80
N LEU A 260 -11.41 13.24 0.73
CA LEU A 260 -10.16 13.98 0.55
C LEU A 260 -10.17 14.80 -0.74
N SER A 261 -9.62 16.00 -0.68
CA SER A 261 -9.49 16.86 -1.85
C SER A 261 -8.56 16.23 -2.90
N HIS A 262 -8.72 16.67 -4.15
CA HIS A 262 -7.85 16.21 -5.24
C HIS A 262 -6.37 16.48 -4.95
N GLU A 263 -6.05 17.67 -4.46
CA GLU A 263 -4.69 18.09 -4.09
C GLU A 263 -4.12 17.18 -3.00
N ARG A 264 -4.94 16.85 -1.97
CA ARG A 264 -4.50 15.96 -0.89
C ARG A 264 -4.21 14.55 -1.40
N LEU A 265 -5.02 14.01 -2.30
CA LEU A 265 -4.80 12.71 -2.93
C LEU A 265 -3.52 12.69 -3.79
N ILE A 266 -3.24 13.77 -4.52
CA ILE A 266 -1.98 13.92 -5.26
C ILE A 266 -0.77 14.00 -4.29
N GLU A 267 -0.86 14.76 -3.19
CA GLU A 267 0.18 14.79 -2.16
C GLU A 267 0.45 13.41 -1.55
N ILE A 268 -0.61 12.63 -1.28
CA ILE A 268 -0.48 11.26 -0.78
C ILE A 268 0.28 10.38 -1.79
N TYR A 269 -0.01 10.48 -3.09
CA TYR A 269 0.73 9.72 -4.10
C TYR A 269 2.23 10.09 -4.12
N TYR A 270 2.56 11.39 -4.06
CA TYR A 270 3.96 11.83 -3.98
C TYR A 270 4.61 11.44 -2.65
N GLY A 271 3.84 11.43 -1.57
CA GLY A 271 4.31 11.09 -0.22
C GLY A 271 4.46 9.60 0.05
N SER A 272 3.86 8.73 -0.78
CA SER A 272 3.92 7.26 -0.69
C SER A 272 4.71 6.67 -1.85
N VAL A 273 4.09 6.53 -3.01
CA VAL A 273 4.72 5.96 -4.22
C VAL A 273 5.95 6.78 -4.63
N GLY A 274 5.85 8.11 -4.56
CA GLY A 274 6.98 9.00 -4.82
C GLY A 274 8.11 8.95 -3.78
N ARG A 275 7.97 8.14 -2.72
CA ARG A 275 8.99 7.84 -1.70
C ARG A 275 9.33 6.35 -1.63
N GLY A 276 8.95 5.59 -2.66
CA GLY A 276 9.32 4.18 -2.82
C GLY A 276 8.47 3.18 -2.04
N CYS A 277 7.31 3.62 -1.50
CA CYS A 277 6.35 2.79 -0.78
C CYS A 277 5.16 2.41 -1.67
N ASN A 278 4.48 1.31 -1.38
CA ASN A 278 3.17 1.08 -1.97
C ASN A 278 2.12 1.95 -1.27
N LEU A 279 1.14 2.42 -2.02
CA LEU A 279 -0.04 3.10 -1.48
C LEU A 279 -1.22 2.13 -1.47
N LEU A 280 -1.83 1.93 -0.31
CA LEU A 280 -3.07 1.17 -0.12
C LEU A 280 -4.19 2.16 0.24
N LEU A 281 -4.92 2.63 -0.80
CA LEU A 281 -5.99 3.60 -0.65
C LEU A 281 -7.32 2.90 -0.38
N ASN A 282 -7.95 3.21 0.75
CA ASN A 282 -9.21 2.57 1.13
C ASN A 282 -10.41 3.26 0.48
N LEU A 283 -11.17 2.49 -0.29
CA LEU A 283 -12.47 2.84 -0.86
C LEU A 283 -13.52 1.92 -0.23
N ALA A 284 -14.20 2.40 0.82
CA ALA A 284 -15.16 1.60 1.57
C ALA A 284 -16.51 1.51 0.84
N PRO A 285 -17.01 0.29 0.55
CA PRO A 285 -18.36 0.11 0.02
C PRO A 285 -19.43 0.53 1.02
N ASP A 286 -20.52 1.12 0.53
CA ASP A 286 -21.67 1.54 1.33
C ASP A 286 -22.58 0.36 1.73
N ALA A 287 -23.66 0.65 2.45
CA ALA A 287 -24.59 -0.37 2.92
C ALA A 287 -25.33 -1.12 1.79
N ARG A 288 -25.27 -0.63 0.55
CA ARG A 288 -25.76 -1.38 -0.62
C ARG A 288 -24.76 -2.47 -1.04
N GLY A 289 -23.49 -2.35 -0.66
CA GLY A 289 -22.39 -3.18 -1.12
C GLY A 289 -21.71 -2.64 -2.39
N LEU A 290 -21.80 -1.33 -2.63
CA LEU A 290 -21.23 -0.63 -3.79
C LEU A 290 -20.25 0.44 -3.31
N ILE A 291 -19.14 0.61 -4.01
CA ILE A 291 -18.25 1.77 -3.80
C ILE A 291 -19.01 3.02 -4.27
N PRO A 292 -19.11 4.08 -3.41
CA PRO A 292 -19.79 5.32 -3.77
C PRO A 292 -19.18 5.98 -5.02
N GLU A 293 -20.02 6.55 -5.86
CA GLU A 293 -19.58 7.21 -7.11
C GLU A 293 -18.60 8.36 -6.86
N ALA A 294 -18.79 9.11 -5.77
CA ALA A 294 -17.90 10.21 -5.41
C ALA A 294 -16.50 9.73 -5.10
N ASP A 295 -16.37 8.65 -4.31
CA ASP A 295 -15.11 8.04 -3.89
C ASP A 295 -14.38 7.42 -5.10
N ALA A 296 -15.11 6.64 -5.91
CA ALA A 296 -14.62 6.08 -7.16
C ALA A 296 -14.14 7.17 -8.13
N GLY A 297 -14.94 8.23 -8.29
CA GLY A 297 -14.59 9.38 -9.13
C GLY A 297 -13.37 10.14 -8.66
N ALA A 298 -13.16 10.29 -7.34
CA ALA A 298 -11.99 10.94 -6.77
C ALA A 298 -10.71 10.11 -7.03
N ALA A 299 -10.74 8.79 -6.78
CA ALA A 299 -9.61 7.90 -7.06
C ALA A 299 -9.26 7.86 -8.56
N ILE A 300 -10.26 7.79 -9.44
CA ILE A 300 -10.05 7.81 -10.89
C ILE A 300 -9.42 9.13 -11.33
N ARG A 301 -9.94 10.29 -10.88
CA ARG A 301 -9.37 11.60 -11.22
C ARG A 301 -7.94 11.77 -10.72
N MET A 302 -7.64 11.31 -9.50
CA MET A 302 -6.27 11.30 -8.98
C MET A 302 -5.33 10.57 -9.95
N MET A 303 -5.68 9.35 -10.36
CA MET A 303 -4.80 8.55 -11.20
C MET A 303 -4.77 9.00 -12.66
N ASP A 304 -5.84 9.58 -13.18
CA ASP A 304 -5.82 10.21 -14.50
C ASP A 304 -4.87 11.42 -14.49
N ASP A 305 -4.85 12.22 -13.41
CA ASP A 305 -3.90 13.33 -13.26
C ASP A 305 -2.45 12.85 -13.13
N ILE A 306 -2.18 11.82 -12.30
CA ILE A 306 -0.84 11.23 -12.16
C ILE A 306 -0.33 10.69 -13.50
N ARG A 307 -1.16 9.97 -14.26
CA ARG A 307 -0.79 9.50 -15.60
C ARG A 307 -0.45 10.66 -16.52
N ASN A 308 -1.29 11.70 -16.56
CA ASN A 308 -1.06 12.88 -17.40
C ASN A 308 0.25 13.61 -17.04
N ARG A 309 0.67 13.60 -15.77
CA ARG A 309 1.94 14.19 -15.34
C ARG A 309 3.16 13.40 -15.81
N PHE A 310 3.04 12.06 -15.84
CA PHE A 310 4.18 11.15 -16.04
C PHE A 310 4.07 10.25 -17.28
N GLU A 311 3.11 10.48 -18.18
CA GLU A 311 2.92 9.69 -19.41
C GLU A 311 4.06 9.92 -20.42
N ALA A 312 4.53 11.16 -20.55
CA ALA A 312 5.49 11.54 -21.56
C ALA A 312 6.74 12.20 -20.94
N PRO A 313 7.79 11.42 -20.62
CA PRO A 313 9.05 11.99 -20.18
C PRO A 313 9.69 12.87 -21.27
N LEU A 314 10.32 13.97 -20.88
CA LEU A 314 11.11 14.81 -21.76
C LEU A 314 12.35 14.06 -22.26
N GLU A 315 12.95 13.26 -21.39
CA GLU A 315 14.08 12.38 -21.65
C GLU A 315 14.16 11.31 -20.56
N THR A 316 14.75 10.16 -20.89
CA THR A 316 14.96 9.04 -19.95
C THR A 316 16.30 8.40 -20.21
N ILE A 317 17.08 8.20 -19.13
CA ILE A 317 18.33 7.47 -19.16
C ILE A 317 18.38 6.42 -18.05
N ALA A 318 19.27 5.45 -18.19
CA ALA A 318 19.59 4.43 -17.19
C ALA A 318 21.10 4.23 -17.14
N GLY A 319 21.62 3.71 -16.03
CA GLY A 319 23.07 3.49 -15.87
C GLY A 319 23.52 3.37 -14.44
N GLY A 320 24.76 3.78 -14.18
CA GLY A 320 25.39 3.71 -12.86
C GLY A 320 26.54 4.71 -12.74
N GLY A 321 27.35 4.53 -11.69
CA GLY A 321 28.47 5.41 -11.40
C GLY A 321 28.11 6.59 -10.48
N ASP A 322 29.11 7.45 -10.22
CA ASP A 322 28.97 8.56 -9.28
C ASP A 322 28.26 9.78 -9.89
N ALA A 323 28.11 9.82 -11.22
CA ALA A 323 27.36 10.87 -11.90
C ALA A 323 26.72 10.37 -13.20
N MET A 324 25.52 10.83 -13.49
CA MET A 324 24.80 10.60 -14.74
C MET A 324 24.30 11.93 -15.28
N THR A 325 24.52 12.21 -16.55
CA THR A 325 24.07 13.43 -17.20
C THR A 325 23.04 13.08 -18.29
N MET A 326 21.89 13.71 -18.22
CA MET A 326 20.81 13.69 -19.19
C MET A 326 20.88 14.99 -19.99
N THR A 327 20.92 14.93 -21.32
CA THR A 327 20.99 16.11 -22.18
C THR A 327 19.73 16.24 -23.01
N PHE A 328 19.24 17.46 -23.18
CA PHE A 328 18.10 17.78 -24.03
C PHE A 328 18.55 18.35 -25.36
N ALA A 329 17.80 18.08 -26.44
CA ALA A 329 18.12 18.59 -27.78
C ALA A 329 18.13 20.12 -27.87
N ARG A 330 17.48 20.81 -26.93
CA ARG A 330 17.43 22.26 -26.74
C ARG A 330 17.17 22.56 -25.26
N ALA A 331 17.38 23.82 -24.85
CA ALA A 331 16.95 24.25 -23.52
C ALA A 331 15.45 23.95 -23.33
N THR A 332 15.14 23.28 -22.24
CA THR A 332 13.83 22.68 -21.98
C THR A 332 13.43 22.98 -20.53
N ARG A 333 12.17 23.34 -20.31
CA ARG A 333 11.62 23.56 -18.98
C ARG A 333 11.39 22.22 -18.30
N VAL A 334 11.90 22.05 -17.08
CA VAL A 334 11.80 20.86 -16.24
C VAL A 334 11.40 21.26 -14.83
N ASP A 335 10.52 20.51 -14.21
CA ASP A 335 10.05 20.72 -12.83
C ASP A 335 10.00 19.45 -11.98
N HIS A 336 10.11 18.25 -12.60
CA HIS A 336 10.11 16.97 -11.92
C HIS A 336 11.14 16.00 -12.48
N VAL A 337 11.64 15.14 -11.61
CA VAL A 337 12.36 13.93 -12.02
C VAL A 337 11.81 12.70 -11.30
N VAL A 338 11.87 11.56 -11.99
CA VAL A 338 11.62 10.25 -11.41
C VAL A 338 12.93 9.47 -11.44
N LEU A 339 13.35 9.00 -10.26
CA LEU A 339 14.53 8.16 -10.06
C LEU A 339 14.09 6.79 -9.59
N MET A 340 14.71 5.71 -10.11
CA MET A 340 14.48 4.34 -9.66
C MET A 340 15.81 3.59 -9.64
N GLU A 341 16.19 3.04 -8.48
CA GLU A 341 17.28 2.05 -8.43
C GLU A 341 16.80 0.70 -8.96
N ASP A 342 17.69 -0.09 -9.53
CA ASP A 342 17.43 -1.51 -9.71
C ASP A 342 17.57 -2.21 -8.35
N ILE A 343 16.47 -2.30 -7.65
CA ILE A 343 16.41 -2.86 -6.29
C ILE A 343 16.75 -4.36 -6.22
N ALA A 344 16.85 -5.06 -7.35
CA ALA A 344 17.37 -6.43 -7.38
C ALA A 344 18.80 -6.50 -6.78
N TYR A 345 19.52 -5.39 -6.81
CA TYR A 345 20.84 -5.24 -6.20
C TYR A 345 20.83 -4.56 -4.83
N GLY A 346 19.65 -4.33 -4.25
CA GLY A 346 19.44 -3.61 -2.99
C GLY A 346 19.50 -2.08 -3.14
N GLU A 347 19.18 -1.37 -2.06
CA GLU A 347 19.33 0.09 -1.99
C GLU A 347 20.79 0.47 -1.78
N ARG A 348 21.38 1.16 -2.72
CA ARG A 348 22.81 1.49 -2.72
C ARG A 348 23.10 2.95 -2.48
N ILE A 349 22.20 3.84 -2.95
CA ILE A 349 22.34 5.29 -2.81
C ILE A 349 21.95 5.70 -1.40
N ARG A 350 22.76 6.55 -0.77
CA ARG A 350 22.50 7.14 0.56
C ARG A 350 22.32 8.63 0.54
N SER A 351 22.88 9.31 -0.46
CA SER A 351 22.58 10.70 -0.76
C SER A 351 22.98 11.06 -2.19
N TYR A 352 22.26 11.98 -2.77
CA TYR A 352 22.49 12.48 -4.11
C TYR A 352 22.17 13.98 -4.19
N ALA A 353 22.65 14.62 -5.25
CA ALA A 353 22.25 15.95 -5.67
C ALA A 353 21.73 15.90 -7.11
N LEU A 354 20.69 16.67 -7.39
CA LEU A 354 20.23 16.96 -8.74
C LEU A 354 20.65 18.36 -9.11
N GLU A 355 21.25 18.50 -10.29
CA GLU A 355 21.79 19.78 -10.78
C GLU A 355 21.29 20.05 -12.20
N ALA A 356 21.10 21.33 -12.53
CA ALA A 356 20.80 21.80 -13.88
C ALA A 356 21.99 22.53 -14.46
N GLU A 357 22.25 22.36 -15.75
CA GLU A 357 23.23 23.14 -16.48
C GLU A 357 22.77 24.59 -16.63
N THR A 358 23.64 25.53 -16.31
CA THR A 358 23.40 26.97 -16.44
C THR A 358 23.81 27.48 -17.82
N ALA A 359 23.33 28.63 -18.25
CA ALA A 359 23.60 29.19 -19.57
C ALA A 359 25.09 29.49 -19.84
N ASP A 360 25.90 29.62 -18.80
CA ASP A 360 27.36 29.80 -18.87
C ASP A 360 28.14 28.47 -18.85
N GLY A 361 27.45 27.33 -18.88
CA GLY A 361 28.04 26.00 -18.86
C GLY A 361 28.41 25.48 -17.46
N GLY A 362 28.03 26.24 -16.39
CA GLY A 362 28.15 25.80 -15.00
C GLY A 362 27.03 24.85 -14.59
N TRP A 363 26.99 24.48 -13.31
CA TRP A 363 25.96 23.62 -12.73
C TRP A 363 25.35 24.29 -11.50
N MET A 364 24.03 24.34 -11.46
CA MET A 364 23.25 24.84 -10.34
C MET A 364 22.58 23.66 -9.64
N GLU A 365 22.79 23.51 -8.33
CA GLU A 365 22.11 22.51 -7.53
C GLU A 365 20.62 22.87 -7.37
N LEU A 366 19.73 21.96 -7.78
CA LEU A 366 18.28 22.10 -7.65
C LEU A 366 17.79 21.58 -6.31
N LEU A 367 18.29 20.39 -5.91
CA LEU A 367 17.94 19.76 -4.64
C LEU A 367 18.98 18.72 -4.22
N ARG A 368 18.85 18.29 -2.96
CA ARG A 368 19.51 17.10 -2.42
C ARG A 368 18.49 16.11 -1.93
N GLY A 369 18.77 14.83 -2.18
CA GLY A 369 17.97 13.71 -1.72
C GLY A 369 18.81 12.65 -1.00
N SER A 370 18.11 11.67 -0.45
CA SER A 370 18.70 10.59 0.33
C SER A 370 18.34 9.22 -0.27
N ALA A 371 17.19 8.62 0.13
CA ALA A 371 16.73 7.36 -0.39
C ALA A 371 16.15 7.52 -1.81
N VAL A 372 16.58 6.66 -2.73
CA VAL A 372 15.95 6.50 -4.07
C VAL A 372 15.08 5.25 -4.04
N GLY A 373 15.66 4.09 -3.81
CA GLY A 373 14.94 2.81 -3.70
C GLY A 373 14.14 2.46 -4.95
N HIS A 374 12.95 1.88 -4.74
CA HIS A 374 12.07 1.45 -5.83
C HIS A 374 11.66 2.61 -6.74
N LYS A 375 11.21 3.73 -6.17
CA LYS A 375 10.84 4.96 -6.89
C LYS A 375 11.02 6.19 -6.00
N LYS A 376 11.57 7.24 -6.56
CA LYS A 376 11.63 8.57 -5.97
C LYS A 376 11.14 9.60 -7.00
N ILE A 377 10.13 10.38 -6.62
CA ILE A 377 9.67 11.53 -7.40
C ILE A 377 10.17 12.78 -6.69
N ASP A 378 11.03 13.55 -7.34
CA ASP A 378 11.50 14.83 -6.87
C ASP A 378 10.85 15.99 -7.65
N ARG A 379 10.46 17.02 -6.92
CA ARG A 379 9.86 18.26 -7.44
C ARG A 379 10.77 19.44 -7.09
N PHE A 380 10.85 20.38 -7.99
CA PHE A 380 11.61 21.62 -7.79
C PHE A 380 10.98 22.78 -8.57
N GLU A 381 11.38 23.99 -8.24
CA GLU A 381 10.96 25.17 -9.02
C GLU A 381 11.36 24.99 -10.48
N PRO A 382 10.45 25.24 -11.43
CA PRO A 382 10.72 25.04 -12.85
C PRO A 382 11.98 25.75 -13.32
N VAL A 383 12.87 25.02 -13.98
CA VAL A 383 14.10 25.57 -14.57
C VAL A 383 14.13 25.30 -16.07
N GLU A 384 14.71 26.24 -16.83
CA GLU A 384 15.03 26.04 -18.23
C GLU A 384 16.51 25.64 -18.36
N THR A 385 16.78 24.45 -18.86
CA THR A 385 18.13 23.87 -18.91
C THR A 385 18.35 23.00 -20.15
N SER A 386 19.60 22.88 -20.61
CA SER A 386 20.05 21.96 -21.65
C SER A 386 20.45 20.59 -21.13
N ALA A 387 20.70 20.46 -19.80
CA ALA A 387 21.05 19.19 -19.20
C ALA A 387 20.71 19.15 -17.70
N LEU A 388 20.37 17.93 -17.22
CA LEU A 388 20.30 17.59 -15.80
C LEU A 388 21.42 16.64 -15.44
N ARG A 389 22.00 16.80 -14.26
CA ARG A 389 23.00 15.88 -13.71
C ARG A 389 22.56 15.35 -12.36
N LEU A 390 22.47 14.03 -12.26
CA LEU A 390 22.36 13.31 -10.99
C LEU A 390 23.79 13.04 -10.49
N ARG A 391 24.16 13.55 -9.31
CA ARG A 391 25.43 13.23 -8.62
C ARG A 391 25.14 12.38 -7.39
N ILE A 392 25.79 11.26 -7.28
CA ILE A 392 25.75 10.40 -6.09
C ILE A 392 26.79 10.90 -5.08
N LEU A 393 26.33 11.41 -3.95
CA LEU A 393 27.20 12.01 -2.92
C LEU A 393 27.68 10.98 -1.90
N LYS A 394 26.84 9.96 -1.61
CA LYS A 394 27.16 8.84 -0.71
C LYS A 394 26.47 7.57 -1.17
N ARG A 395 27.19 6.46 -1.14
CA ARG A 395 26.71 5.13 -1.54
C ARG A 395 27.31 4.01 -0.69
N GLU A 396 26.63 2.87 -0.61
CA GLU A 396 27.12 1.65 0.02
C GLU A 396 27.82 0.72 -0.99
N ALA A 397 27.41 0.78 -2.26
CA ALA A 397 27.99 0.02 -3.36
C ALA A 397 27.78 0.78 -4.68
N GLU A 398 28.26 0.24 -5.81
CA GLU A 398 28.08 0.85 -7.13
C GLU A 398 26.58 1.04 -7.43
N PRO A 399 26.09 2.26 -7.72
CA PRO A 399 24.69 2.51 -8.02
C PRO A 399 24.23 1.83 -9.30
N HIS A 400 23.02 1.32 -9.29
CA HIS A 400 22.31 0.83 -10.47
C HIS A 400 20.99 1.59 -10.61
N ILE A 401 20.97 2.60 -11.48
CA ILE A 401 19.78 3.38 -11.78
C ILE A 401 19.07 2.74 -12.97
N ARG A 402 17.89 2.14 -12.73
CA ARG A 402 17.08 1.56 -13.80
C ARG A 402 16.28 2.61 -14.58
N LEU A 403 16.06 3.78 -13.95
CA LEU A 403 15.35 4.89 -14.56
C LEU A 403 15.75 6.22 -13.92
N PHE A 404 16.12 7.18 -14.77
CA PHE A 404 16.22 8.60 -14.47
C PHE A 404 15.48 9.32 -15.58
N SER A 405 14.28 9.83 -15.29
CA SER A 405 13.40 10.51 -16.24
C SER A 405 13.09 11.92 -15.79
N ALA A 406 13.04 12.87 -16.74
CA ALA A 406 12.68 14.27 -16.50
C ALA A 406 11.31 14.60 -17.07
N TYR A 407 10.56 15.47 -16.39
CA TYR A 407 9.22 15.89 -16.80
C TYR A 407 9.01 17.40 -16.60
N CYS A 408 8.06 17.95 -17.36
CA CYS A 408 7.45 19.23 -17.12
C CYS A 408 5.95 19.02 -16.93
N THR A 409 5.47 19.10 -15.70
CA THR A 409 4.06 18.86 -15.40
C THR A 409 3.20 20.09 -15.68
N ALA A 410 3.83 21.25 -15.88
CA ALA A 410 3.21 22.54 -16.21
C ALA A 410 2.10 23.02 -15.25
N ARG A 411 2.12 22.55 -13.99
CA ARG A 411 1.11 22.87 -12.97
C ARG A 411 1.74 23.51 -11.76
N ASP A 412 1.19 24.67 -11.36
CA ASP A 412 1.60 25.43 -10.16
C ASP A 412 0.81 25.00 -8.90
N ASP A 413 0.10 23.89 -8.95
CA ASP A 413 -0.89 23.44 -7.95
C ASP A 413 -0.31 22.70 -6.74
N LEU A 414 1.00 22.44 -6.72
CA LEU A 414 1.64 21.72 -5.64
C LEU A 414 2.73 22.55 -4.94
N ASN A 415 2.74 22.48 -3.62
CA ASN A 415 3.83 23.11 -2.83
C ASN A 415 5.16 22.34 -3.08
N PRO A 416 6.23 22.96 -3.59
CA PRO A 416 7.50 22.29 -3.88
C PRO A 416 8.24 21.77 -2.63
N ARG A 417 7.76 22.09 -1.41
CA ARG A 417 8.42 21.74 -0.14
C ARG A 417 7.87 20.50 0.57
N ILE A 418 6.95 19.76 -0.03
CA ILE A 418 6.38 18.55 0.58
C ILE A 418 7.08 17.29 0.10
#